data_cf34272524b96d33dbb3ef2f1ca786f6
#
_entry.id   cf34272524b96d33dbb3ef2f1ca786f6
#
_cell.length_a   1.000
_cell.length_b   1.000
_cell.length_c   1.000
_cell.angle_alpha   90.00
_cell.angle_beta   90.00
_cell.angle_gamma   90.00
#
_symmetry.space_group_name_H-M   'P 1'
#
loop_
_entity.id
_entity.type
_entity.pdbx_description
1 polymer ?
#
loop_
_entity_poly.entity_id
_entity_poly.type
_entity_poly.pdbx_seq_one_letter_code
_entity_poly.pdbx_strand_id
1 'polypeptide(L)'
;MGDYMSKNIVLFGAPGAGKGTFAARIKEVYPQIIHISTGDIFREHVKNQTELGKKAKSYLDEGKLVPDEIVIEMVRERLNREDVKKNGCILDGFPRTPEQNEALQEIIEVDLLILLEVEEEVLLKRILGRFSCPNCGALYNKYTLPPEKKVEEDVYICDECGEKFEFEQRSDDNEETIKTRLHNYKENAQPIIEFYENKGILK
;
A
#
# COMPACT_ATOMS: atom_id res chain seq x y z
N MET A 1 -13.45 -24.83 14.80
CA MET A 1 -12.48 -23.88 14.29
C MET A 1 -12.17 -24.33 12.87
N GLY A 2 -12.74 -23.66 11.86
CA GLY A 2 -12.51 -24.04 10.47
C GLY A 2 -11.03 -23.87 10.12
N ASP A 3 -10.49 -24.81 9.36
CA ASP A 3 -9.13 -24.74 8.83
C ASP A 3 -8.96 -23.41 8.08
N TYR A 4 -8.19 -22.52 8.70
CA TYR A 4 -7.86 -21.23 8.14
C TYR A 4 -6.81 -21.47 7.05
N MET A 5 -7.28 -21.67 5.82
CA MET A 5 -6.35 -21.74 4.69
C MET A 5 -5.70 -20.36 4.53
N SER A 6 -4.37 -20.31 4.53
CA SER A 6 -3.62 -19.11 4.22
C SER A 6 -4.07 -18.56 2.87
N LYS A 7 -4.42 -17.27 2.81
CA LYS A 7 -4.90 -16.63 1.60
C LYS A 7 -3.94 -15.53 1.16
N ASN A 8 -3.70 -15.46 -0.14
CA ASN A 8 -2.89 -14.42 -0.76
C ASN A 8 -3.83 -13.46 -1.49
N ILE A 9 -3.99 -12.28 -0.93
CA ILE A 9 -4.92 -11.25 -1.41
C ILE A 9 -4.12 -10.09 -2.00
N VAL A 10 -4.49 -9.64 -3.18
CA VAL A 10 -3.96 -8.42 -3.79
C VAL A 10 -4.98 -7.29 -3.60
N LEU A 11 -4.58 -6.18 -3.00
CA LEU A 11 -5.34 -4.94 -3.00
C LEU A 11 -4.87 -4.07 -4.16
N PHE A 12 -5.77 -3.85 -5.11
CA PHE A 12 -5.50 -3.10 -6.32
C PHE A 12 -6.34 -1.81 -6.36
N GLY A 13 -5.84 -0.79 -7.05
CA GLY A 13 -6.53 0.49 -7.18
C GLY A 13 -5.57 1.67 -7.14
N ALA A 14 -6.07 2.82 -7.55
CA ALA A 14 -5.30 4.06 -7.68
C ALA A 14 -4.62 4.49 -6.36
N PRO A 15 -3.55 5.29 -6.42
CA PRO A 15 -3.06 5.99 -5.24
C PRO A 15 -4.20 6.74 -4.53
N GLY A 16 -4.30 6.63 -3.20
CA GLY A 16 -5.38 7.25 -2.44
C GLY A 16 -6.70 6.47 -2.38
N ALA A 17 -6.84 5.34 -3.07
CA ALA A 17 -8.08 4.53 -3.05
C ALA A 17 -8.43 3.95 -1.68
N GLY A 18 -7.48 3.88 -0.73
CA GLY A 18 -7.72 3.38 0.63
C GLY A 18 -7.24 1.96 0.88
N LYS A 19 -6.34 1.44 0.04
CA LYS A 19 -5.79 0.07 0.16
C LYS A 19 -5.25 -0.24 1.56
N GLY A 20 -4.40 0.63 2.10
CA GLY A 20 -3.84 0.44 3.44
C GLY A 20 -4.91 0.43 4.55
N THR A 21 -5.91 1.30 4.47
CA THR A 21 -7.06 1.32 5.40
C THR A 21 -7.86 0.01 5.31
N PHE A 22 -8.07 -0.48 4.09
CA PHE A 22 -8.77 -1.74 3.86
C PHE A 22 -7.95 -2.94 4.38
N ALA A 23 -6.63 -2.93 4.18
CA ALA A 23 -5.73 -3.93 4.75
C ALA A 23 -5.78 -3.95 6.28
N ALA A 24 -5.80 -2.77 6.93
CA ALA A 24 -5.94 -2.67 8.38
C ALA A 24 -7.25 -3.30 8.87
N ARG A 25 -8.38 -3.03 8.17
CA ARG A 25 -9.68 -3.65 8.49
C ARG A 25 -9.69 -5.17 8.33
N ILE A 26 -9.04 -5.70 7.29
CA ILE A 26 -8.89 -7.15 7.15
C ILE A 26 -8.10 -7.72 8.33
N LYS A 27 -7.04 -7.05 8.78
CA LYS A 27 -6.23 -7.50 9.92
C LYS A 27 -6.96 -7.47 11.26
N GLU A 28 -7.94 -6.61 11.46
CA GLU A 28 -8.79 -6.64 12.66
C GLU A 28 -9.56 -7.96 12.76
N VAL A 29 -10.02 -8.50 11.64
CA VAL A 29 -10.74 -9.77 11.56
C VAL A 29 -9.80 -10.97 11.50
N TYR A 30 -8.67 -10.79 10.81
CA TYR A 30 -7.66 -11.82 10.52
C TYR A 30 -6.26 -11.37 10.97
N PRO A 31 -5.98 -11.33 12.30
CA PRO A 31 -4.73 -10.73 12.82
C PRO A 31 -3.45 -11.40 12.36
N GLN A 32 -3.53 -12.69 11.99
CA GLN A 32 -2.37 -13.47 11.56
C GLN A 32 -1.93 -13.18 10.12
N ILE A 33 -2.81 -12.63 9.25
CA ILE A 33 -2.46 -12.36 7.85
C ILE A 33 -1.36 -11.29 7.76
N ILE A 34 -0.40 -11.50 6.88
CA ILE A 34 0.74 -10.62 6.76
C ILE A 34 0.44 -9.50 5.75
N HIS A 35 0.42 -8.25 6.20
CA HIS A 35 0.32 -7.10 5.29
C HIS A 35 1.71 -6.75 4.74
N ILE A 36 1.83 -6.72 3.42
CA ILE A 36 3.05 -6.38 2.68
C ILE A 36 2.74 -5.15 1.82
N SER A 37 3.16 -3.99 2.29
CA SER A 37 3.08 -2.73 1.55
C SER A 37 4.43 -2.39 0.93
N THR A 38 4.54 -2.46 -0.39
CA THR A 38 5.79 -2.12 -1.08
C THR A 38 6.18 -0.66 -0.85
N GLY A 39 5.21 0.24 -0.79
CA GLY A 39 5.45 1.64 -0.48
C GLY A 39 6.05 1.84 0.91
N ASP A 40 5.58 1.10 1.93
CA ASP A 40 6.09 1.22 3.29
C ASP A 40 7.50 0.62 3.40
N ILE A 41 7.74 -0.51 2.74
CA ILE A 41 9.09 -1.11 2.68
C ILE A 41 10.09 -0.12 2.09
N PHE A 42 9.77 0.50 0.94
CA PHE A 42 10.68 1.49 0.35
C PHE A 42 10.88 2.71 1.24
N ARG A 43 9.84 3.24 1.88
CA ARG A 43 9.97 4.37 2.82
C ARG A 43 10.85 4.02 4.02
N GLU A 44 10.73 2.80 4.54
CA GLU A 44 11.59 2.31 5.61
C GLU A 44 13.06 2.23 5.16
N HIS A 45 13.32 1.70 3.97
CA HIS A 45 14.67 1.66 3.39
C HIS A 45 15.25 3.07 3.17
N VAL A 46 14.43 4.03 2.72
CA VAL A 46 14.85 5.44 2.56
C VAL A 46 15.17 6.05 3.93
N LYS A 47 14.32 5.86 4.93
CA LYS A 47 14.53 6.35 6.30
C LYS A 47 15.82 5.81 6.91
N ASN A 48 16.09 4.52 6.68
CA ASN A 48 17.28 3.83 7.18
C ASN A 48 18.52 4.01 6.29
N GLN A 49 18.42 4.80 5.20
CA GLN A 49 19.52 5.10 4.27
C GLN A 49 20.24 3.85 3.71
N THR A 50 19.52 2.75 3.53
CA THR A 50 20.06 1.55 2.91
C THR A 50 20.40 1.77 1.44
N GLU A 51 21.22 0.91 0.84
CA GLU A 51 21.55 1.01 -0.59
C GLU A 51 20.28 0.94 -1.49
N LEU A 52 19.31 0.10 -1.12
CA LEU A 52 18.01 0.06 -1.78
C LEU A 52 17.25 1.38 -1.60
N GLY A 53 17.23 1.93 -0.39
CA GLY A 53 16.57 3.21 -0.09
C GLY A 53 17.17 4.37 -0.87
N LYS A 54 18.48 4.44 -0.97
CA LYS A 54 19.19 5.48 -1.76
C LYS A 54 18.83 5.39 -3.25
N LYS A 55 18.75 4.17 -3.81
CA LYS A 55 18.36 3.95 -5.20
C LYS A 55 16.88 4.29 -5.45
N ALA A 56 15.99 3.92 -4.53
CA ALA A 56 14.56 4.13 -4.69
C ALA A 56 14.12 5.58 -4.43
N LYS A 57 14.89 6.35 -3.67
CA LYS A 57 14.49 7.68 -3.20
C LYS A 57 14.07 8.62 -4.32
N SER A 58 14.86 8.76 -5.38
CA SER A 58 14.57 9.66 -6.50
C SER A 58 13.24 9.29 -7.19
N TYR A 59 12.99 8.00 -7.38
CA TYR A 59 11.74 7.53 -7.99
C TYR A 59 10.53 7.85 -7.10
N LEU A 60 10.66 7.66 -5.78
CA LEU A 60 9.58 7.97 -4.84
C LEU A 60 9.29 9.46 -4.79
N ASP A 61 10.33 10.30 -4.69
CA ASP A 61 10.21 11.77 -4.62
C ASP A 61 9.58 12.36 -5.90
N GLU A 62 9.78 11.71 -7.05
CA GLU A 62 9.19 12.10 -8.35
C GLU A 62 7.84 11.40 -8.64
N GLY A 63 7.38 10.51 -7.76
CA GLY A 63 6.16 9.71 -7.97
C GLY A 63 6.28 8.66 -9.09
N LYS A 64 7.49 8.39 -9.56
CA LYS A 64 7.79 7.38 -10.58
C LYS A 64 7.78 5.97 -9.98
N LEU A 65 7.65 4.98 -10.85
CA LEU A 65 7.83 3.58 -10.45
C LEU A 65 9.33 3.28 -10.28
N VAL A 66 9.66 2.59 -9.19
CA VAL A 66 10.98 1.97 -9.02
C VAL A 66 11.11 0.86 -10.06
N PRO A 67 12.29 0.67 -10.69
CA PRO A 67 12.49 -0.39 -11.69
C PRO A 67 11.95 -1.76 -11.25
N ASP A 68 11.25 -2.44 -12.14
CA ASP A 68 10.50 -3.66 -11.83
C ASP A 68 11.39 -4.77 -11.23
N GLU A 69 12.61 -4.93 -11.74
CA GLU A 69 13.55 -5.94 -11.23
C GLU A 69 13.83 -5.76 -9.73
N ILE A 70 13.96 -4.50 -9.29
CA ILE A 70 14.22 -4.18 -7.87
C ILE A 70 13.00 -4.48 -7.01
N VAL A 71 11.81 -4.11 -7.51
CA VAL A 71 10.56 -4.34 -6.78
C VAL A 71 10.25 -5.84 -6.70
N ILE A 72 10.39 -6.55 -7.81
CA ILE A 72 10.14 -7.99 -7.91
C ILE A 72 11.07 -8.76 -6.95
N GLU A 73 12.36 -8.44 -6.93
CA GLU A 73 13.32 -9.09 -6.05
C GLU A 73 12.96 -8.88 -4.57
N MET A 74 12.68 -7.64 -4.19
CA MET A 74 12.27 -7.30 -2.84
C MET A 74 10.98 -8.03 -2.41
N VAL A 75 9.98 -8.09 -3.29
CA VAL A 75 8.72 -8.79 -3.02
C VAL A 75 8.94 -10.30 -2.96
N ARG A 76 9.73 -10.86 -3.86
CA ARG A 76 10.10 -12.29 -3.86
C ARG A 76 10.76 -12.70 -2.55
N GLU A 77 11.73 -11.91 -2.07
CA GLU A 77 12.38 -12.16 -0.78
C GLU A 77 11.35 -12.15 0.37
N ARG A 78 10.45 -11.16 0.40
CA ARG A 78 9.45 -11.03 1.46
C ARG A 78 8.43 -12.16 1.44
N LEU A 79 7.95 -12.56 0.26
CA LEU A 79 6.96 -13.63 0.08
C LEU A 79 7.52 -15.02 0.43
N ASN A 80 8.82 -15.21 0.30
CA ASN A 80 9.48 -16.48 0.64
C ASN A 80 9.71 -16.70 2.13
N ARG A 81 9.43 -15.72 3.00
CA ARG A 81 9.56 -15.86 4.45
C ARG A 81 8.50 -16.79 5.03
N GLU A 82 8.88 -17.54 6.05
CA GLU A 82 8.04 -18.56 6.70
C GLU A 82 6.75 -17.98 7.30
N ASP A 83 6.77 -16.75 7.79
CA ASP A 83 5.58 -16.08 8.32
C ASP A 83 4.50 -15.90 7.24
N VAL A 84 4.90 -15.54 6.02
CA VAL A 84 3.99 -15.38 4.87
C VAL A 84 3.48 -16.73 4.39
N LYS A 85 4.37 -17.70 4.21
CA LYS A 85 4.00 -19.06 3.77
C LYS A 85 2.97 -19.70 4.71
N LYS A 86 3.09 -19.45 6.00
CA LYS A 86 2.19 -19.99 7.02
C LYS A 86 0.85 -19.28 7.08
N ASN A 87 0.84 -17.96 6.97
CA ASN A 87 -0.33 -17.14 7.31
C ASN A 87 -1.02 -16.52 6.08
N GLY A 88 -0.41 -16.61 4.90
CA GLY A 88 -0.83 -15.86 3.72
C GLY A 88 -0.53 -14.37 3.83
N CYS A 89 -0.90 -13.61 2.81
CA CYS A 89 -0.58 -12.19 2.78
C CYS A 89 -1.65 -11.33 2.13
N ILE A 90 -1.58 -10.04 2.45
CA ILE A 90 -2.22 -8.94 1.71
C ILE A 90 -1.11 -8.16 1.03
N LEU A 91 -1.09 -8.14 -0.30
CA LEU A 91 -0.18 -7.31 -1.10
C LEU A 91 -0.82 -5.95 -1.34
N ASP A 92 -0.15 -4.88 -0.94
CA ASP A 92 -0.55 -3.49 -1.16
C ASP A 92 0.54 -2.76 -1.96
N GLY A 93 0.15 -2.28 -3.14
CA GLY A 93 1.05 -1.57 -4.05
C GLY A 93 1.96 -2.47 -4.90
N PHE A 94 1.63 -3.74 -5.03
CA PHE A 94 2.21 -4.71 -5.95
C PHE A 94 1.13 -5.72 -6.36
N PRO A 95 0.99 -6.07 -7.67
CA PRO A 95 1.75 -5.54 -8.80
C PRO A 95 1.29 -4.11 -9.20
N ARG A 96 2.14 -3.37 -9.92
CA ARG A 96 1.81 -2.06 -10.53
C ARG A 96 2.03 -2.03 -12.04
N THR A 97 2.73 -3.01 -12.59
CA THR A 97 2.97 -3.18 -14.01
C THR A 97 2.57 -4.59 -14.44
N PRO A 98 2.30 -4.84 -15.74
CA PRO A 98 2.08 -6.19 -16.25
C PRO A 98 3.25 -7.13 -15.96
N GLU A 99 4.48 -6.66 -16.07
CA GLU A 99 5.70 -7.43 -15.81
C GLU A 99 5.78 -7.86 -14.33
N GLN A 100 5.43 -6.96 -13.41
CA GLN A 100 5.31 -7.31 -11.99
C GLN A 100 4.23 -8.37 -11.75
N ASN A 101 3.11 -8.28 -12.49
CA ASN A 101 2.03 -9.25 -12.37
C ASN A 101 2.45 -10.65 -12.87
N GLU A 102 3.15 -10.71 -13.99
CA GLU A 102 3.72 -11.98 -14.51
C GLU A 102 4.67 -12.61 -13.49
N ALA A 103 5.61 -11.82 -12.95
CA ALA A 103 6.52 -12.28 -11.92
C ALA A 103 5.80 -12.75 -10.64
N LEU A 104 4.71 -12.09 -10.25
CA LEU A 104 3.93 -12.51 -9.08
C LEU A 104 3.33 -13.90 -9.25
N GLN A 105 2.84 -14.24 -10.46
CA GLN A 105 2.24 -15.54 -10.75
C GLN A 105 3.27 -16.70 -10.63
N GLU A 106 4.56 -16.40 -10.82
CA GLU A 106 5.65 -17.38 -10.64
C GLU A 106 6.03 -17.57 -9.17
N ILE A 107 5.75 -16.57 -8.32
CA ILE A 107 6.17 -16.56 -6.91
C ILE A 107 5.10 -17.18 -6.00
N ILE A 108 3.83 -16.80 -6.17
CA ILE A 108 2.70 -17.28 -5.36
C ILE A 108 1.43 -17.42 -6.19
N GLU A 109 0.54 -18.29 -5.74
CA GLU A 109 -0.84 -18.31 -6.22
C GLU A 109 -1.64 -17.20 -5.51
N VAL A 110 -2.26 -16.31 -6.31
CA VAL A 110 -3.17 -15.27 -5.80
C VAL A 110 -4.58 -15.83 -5.73
N ASP A 111 -5.17 -15.79 -4.55
CA ASP A 111 -6.54 -16.30 -4.29
C ASP A 111 -7.61 -15.26 -4.63
N LEU A 112 -7.30 -13.97 -4.51
CA LEU A 112 -8.26 -12.89 -4.67
C LEU A 112 -7.56 -11.57 -5.01
N LEU A 113 -8.06 -10.86 -6.00
CA LEU A 113 -7.74 -9.44 -6.19
C LEU A 113 -8.98 -8.61 -5.84
N ILE A 114 -8.79 -7.64 -4.94
CA ILE A 114 -9.83 -6.68 -4.56
C ILE A 114 -9.50 -5.33 -5.20
N LEU A 115 -10.35 -4.91 -6.14
CA LEU A 115 -10.22 -3.63 -6.82
C LEU A 115 -10.97 -2.55 -6.05
N LEU A 116 -10.24 -1.51 -5.64
CA LEU A 116 -10.82 -0.34 -4.99
C LEU A 116 -10.94 0.79 -6.01
N GLU A 117 -12.15 1.01 -6.50
CA GLU A 117 -12.46 2.10 -7.43
C GLU A 117 -12.95 3.33 -6.68
N VAL A 118 -12.33 4.47 -6.96
CA VAL A 118 -12.64 5.76 -6.33
C VAL A 118 -12.47 6.86 -7.36
N GLU A 119 -13.40 7.81 -7.38
CA GLU A 119 -13.35 8.96 -8.27
C GLU A 119 -12.09 9.83 -8.04
N GLU A 120 -11.52 10.36 -9.12
CA GLU A 120 -10.24 11.07 -9.11
C GLU A 120 -10.24 12.29 -8.18
N GLU A 121 -11.34 13.04 -8.13
CA GLU A 121 -11.49 14.20 -7.23
C GLU A 121 -11.38 13.82 -5.75
N VAL A 122 -11.91 12.63 -5.40
CA VAL A 122 -11.83 12.11 -4.03
C VAL A 122 -10.42 11.63 -3.73
N LEU A 123 -9.72 11.04 -4.72
CA LEU A 123 -8.34 10.57 -4.56
C LEU A 123 -7.41 11.72 -4.18
N LEU A 124 -7.50 12.86 -4.86
CA LEU A 124 -6.67 14.04 -4.57
C LEU A 124 -6.83 14.49 -3.11
N LYS A 125 -8.07 14.67 -2.66
CA LYS A 125 -8.37 15.07 -1.27
C LYS A 125 -7.82 14.06 -0.27
N ARG A 126 -7.97 12.77 -0.56
CA ARG A 126 -7.47 11.69 0.31
C ARG A 126 -5.96 11.68 0.41
N ILE A 127 -5.23 11.88 -0.70
CA ILE A 127 -3.77 11.86 -0.68
C ILE A 127 -3.22 13.09 0.03
N LEU A 128 -3.72 14.28 -0.29
CA LEU A 128 -3.26 15.55 0.30
C LEU A 128 -3.55 15.65 1.81
N GLY A 129 -4.58 14.97 2.29
CA GLY A 129 -4.92 14.94 3.72
C GLY A 129 -4.35 13.77 4.49
N ARG A 130 -3.60 12.87 3.84
CA ARG A 130 -3.10 11.64 4.45
C ARG A 130 -1.93 11.87 5.38
N PHE A 131 -1.97 11.24 6.55
CA PHE A 131 -0.86 11.18 7.49
C PHE A 131 -0.94 9.92 8.34
N SER A 132 0.07 9.67 9.13
CA SER A 132 0.13 8.49 9.99
C SER A 132 0.74 8.82 11.34
N CYS A 133 0.31 8.10 12.37
CA CYS A 133 0.96 8.18 13.67
C CYS A 133 2.41 7.69 13.56
N PRO A 134 3.41 8.48 13.98
CA PRO A 134 4.82 8.07 13.88
C PRO A 134 5.19 6.92 14.80
N ASN A 135 4.40 6.67 15.86
CA ASN A 135 4.64 5.63 16.84
C ASN A 135 4.09 4.25 16.41
N CYS A 136 2.80 4.19 16.03
CA CYS A 136 2.14 2.91 15.72
C CYS A 136 1.78 2.71 14.24
N GLY A 137 1.94 3.74 13.39
CA GLY A 137 1.62 3.68 11.96
C GLY A 137 0.12 3.78 11.64
N ALA A 138 -0.76 4.01 12.61
CA ALA A 138 -2.18 4.21 12.38
C ALA A 138 -2.42 5.29 11.32
N LEU A 139 -3.31 4.98 10.36
CA LEU A 139 -3.54 5.83 9.19
C LEU A 139 -4.71 6.78 9.45
N TYR A 140 -4.47 8.05 9.20
CA TYR A 140 -5.44 9.13 9.33
C TYR A 140 -5.56 9.97 8.07
N ASN A 141 -6.61 10.77 8.03
CA ASN A 141 -6.81 11.74 6.97
C ASN A 141 -7.42 13.02 7.54
N LYS A 142 -6.77 14.16 7.33
CA LYS A 142 -7.19 15.47 7.85
C LYS A 142 -8.62 15.84 7.48
N TYR A 143 -9.12 15.38 6.33
CA TYR A 143 -10.42 15.77 5.77
C TYR A 143 -11.50 14.71 5.93
N THR A 144 -11.14 13.41 5.95
CA THR A 144 -12.12 12.33 5.87
C THR A 144 -12.09 11.37 7.06
N LEU A 145 -10.95 11.28 7.75
CA LEU A 145 -10.76 10.39 8.90
C LEU A 145 -9.71 10.99 9.85
N PRO A 146 -9.96 12.16 10.46
CA PRO A 146 -9.05 12.71 11.46
C PRO A 146 -9.08 11.87 12.74
N PRO A 147 -8.02 11.92 13.57
CA PRO A 147 -8.10 11.39 14.94
C PRO A 147 -9.24 12.05 15.71
N GLU A 148 -9.87 11.31 16.62
CA GLU A 148 -11.00 11.81 17.44
C GLU A 148 -10.59 13.02 18.28
N LYS A 149 -9.35 13.03 18.78
CA LYS A 149 -8.86 14.09 19.67
C LYS A 149 -7.82 14.97 19.00
N LYS A 150 -8.24 16.18 18.66
CA LYS A 150 -7.37 17.28 18.23
C LYS A 150 -7.00 18.13 19.46
N VAL A 151 -5.70 18.39 19.66
CA VAL A 151 -5.17 19.17 20.80
C VAL A 151 -4.99 20.64 20.42
N GLU A 152 -4.35 20.87 19.27
CA GLU A 152 -4.06 22.18 18.70
C GLU A 152 -4.19 22.11 17.18
N GLU A 153 -3.92 23.20 16.45
CA GLU A 153 -3.89 23.12 14.99
C GLU A 153 -2.82 22.14 14.54
N ASP A 154 -3.25 21.16 13.72
CA ASP A 154 -2.42 20.07 13.21
C ASP A 154 -1.74 19.18 14.26
N VAL A 155 -2.18 19.26 15.54
CA VAL A 155 -1.69 18.40 16.63
C VAL A 155 -2.80 17.48 17.13
N TYR A 156 -2.53 16.19 17.15
CA TYR A 156 -3.51 15.14 17.43
C TYR A 156 -3.03 14.16 18.50
N ILE A 157 -3.97 13.42 19.08
CA ILE A 157 -3.69 12.22 19.88
C ILE A 157 -4.13 11.02 19.05
N CYS A 158 -3.25 10.04 18.91
CA CYS A 158 -3.55 8.82 18.19
C CYS A 158 -4.63 8.01 18.91
N ASP A 159 -5.68 7.63 18.19
CA ASP A 159 -6.79 6.84 18.74
C ASP A 159 -6.36 5.41 19.11
N GLU A 160 -5.32 4.87 18.44
CA GLU A 160 -4.84 3.51 18.66
C GLU A 160 -3.82 3.39 19.79
N CYS A 161 -2.86 4.30 19.91
CA CYS A 161 -1.77 4.18 20.89
C CYS A 161 -1.67 5.33 21.90
N GLY A 162 -2.50 6.37 21.77
CA GLY A 162 -2.52 7.52 22.67
C GLY A 162 -1.35 8.50 22.51
N GLU A 163 -0.46 8.30 21.55
CA GLU A 163 0.68 9.20 21.30
C GLU A 163 0.20 10.57 20.79
N LYS A 164 0.80 11.64 21.31
CA LYS A 164 0.62 13.00 20.79
C LYS A 164 1.57 13.23 19.62
N PHE A 165 1.04 13.64 18.47
CA PHE A 165 1.84 13.85 17.26
C PHE A 165 1.28 14.98 16.40
N GLU A 166 2.14 15.54 15.55
CA GLU A 166 1.78 16.57 14.58
C GLU A 166 1.44 15.94 13.23
N PHE A 167 0.58 16.63 12.46
CA PHE A 167 0.33 16.29 11.07
C PHE A 167 1.63 16.43 10.26
N GLU A 168 2.09 15.35 9.73
CA GLU A 168 3.24 15.32 8.82
C GLU A 168 2.83 14.65 7.51
N GLN A 169 2.83 15.43 6.45
CA GLN A 169 2.54 14.93 5.10
C GLN A 169 3.73 14.14 4.58
N ARG A 170 3.45 13.05 3.87
CA ARG A 170 4.52 12.30 3.19
C ARG A 170 5.17 13.17 2.11
N SER A 171 6.47 13.05 1.93
CA SER A 171 7.21 13.79 0.90
C SER A 171 6.71 13.51 -0.53
N ASP A 172 6.15 12.32 -0.74
CA ASP A 172 5.58 11.86 -2.01
C ASP A 172 4.08 12.18 -2.19
N ASP A 173 3.48 13.04 -1.35
CA ASP A 173 2.06 13.41 -1.39
C ASP A 173 1.86 14.89 -1.78
N ASN A 174 2.54 15.36 -2.82
CA ASN A 174 2.32 16.67 -3.44
C ASN A 174 1.61 16.54 -4.79
N GLU A 175 1.04 17.65 -5.31
CA GLU A 175 0.22 17.62 -6.52
C GLU A 175 0.94 17.06 -7.76
N GLU A 176 2.22 17.34 -7.91
CA GLU A 176 3.00 16.90 -9.07
C GLU A 176 3.23 15.39 -9.05
N THR A 177 3.70 14.87 -7.91
CA THR A 177 3.90 13.43 -7.74
C THR A 177 2.59 12.65 -7.80
N ILE A 178 1.49 13.23 -7.30
CA ILE A 178 0.17 12.60 -7.40
C ILE A 178 -0.25 12.43 -8.85
N LYS A 179 -0.08 13.46 -9.70
CA LYS A 179 -0.39 13.39 -11.14
C LYS A 179 0.42 12.29 -11.82
N THR A 180 1.72 12.23 -11.56
CA THR A 180 2.61 11.19 -12.09
C THR A 180 2.15 9.79 -11.66
N ARG A 181 1.79 9.60 -10.39
CA ARG A 181 1.33 8.31 -9.85
C ARG A 181 -0.02 7.88 -10.43
N LEU A 182 -0.95 8.82 -10.63
CA LEU A 182 -2.23 8.53 -11.26
C LEU A 182 -2.07 8.19 -12.74
N HIS A 183 -1.18 8.87 -13.44
CA HIS A 183 -0.84 8.58 -14.83
C HIS A 183 -0.28 7.15 -14.95
N ASN A 184 0.75 6.81 -14.18
CA ASN A 184 1.32 5.47 -14.15
C ASN A 184 0.27 4.38 -13.85
N TYR A 185 -0.65 4.65 -12.92
CA TYR A 185 -1.74 3.72 -12.63
C TYR A 185 -2.66 3.54 -13.85
N LYS A 186 -3.08 4.62 -14.50
CA LYS A 186 -3.97 4.56 -15.68
C LYS A 186 -3.36 3.78 -16.84
N GLU A 187 -2.05 3.92 -17.06
CA GLU A 187 -1.35 3.22 -18.14
C GLU A 187 -1.22 1.71 -17.89
N ASN A 188 -1.08 1.28 -16.64
CA ASN A 188 -0.73 -0.09 -16.30
C ASN A 188 -1.88 -0.92 -15.71
N ALA A 189 -2.99 -0.29 -15.27
CA ALA A 189 -4.00 -0.97 -14.49
C ALA A 189 -4.85 -1.96 -15.32
N GLN A 190 -5.24 -1.56 -16.53
CA GLN A 190 -6.20 -2.32 -17.31
C GLN A 190 -5.76 -3.76 -17.62
N PRO A 191 -4.53 -4.03 -18.09
CA PRO A 191 -4.08 -5.40 -18.34
C PRO A 191 -4.09 -6.28 -17.08
N ILE A 192 -3.78 -5.69 -15.91
CA ILE A 192 -3.78 -6.40 -14.64
C ILE A 192 -5.22 -6.75 -14.23
N ILE A 193 -6.15 -5.81 -14.33
CA ILE A 193 -7.57 -6.01 -14.02
C ILE A 193 -8.14 -7.13 -14.89
N GLU A 194 -7.95 -7.05 -16.21
CA GLU A 194 -8.42 -8.05 -17.17
C GLU A 194 -7.86 -9.45 -16.88
N PHE A 195 -6.59 -9.53 -16.48
CA PHE A 195 -5.97 -10.80 -16.13
C PHE A 195 -6.70 -11.48 -14.95
N TYR A 196 -6.99 -10.74 -13.87
CA TYR A 196 -7.68 -11.31 -12.70
C TYR A 196 -9.17 -11.49 -12.90
N GLU A 197 -9.81 -10.69 -13.75
CA GLU A 197 -11.17 -10.88 -14.18
C GLU A 197 -11.33 -12.19 -14.97
N ASN A 198 -10.44 -12.45 -15.94
CA ASN A 198 -10.40 -13.69 -16.71
C ASN A 198 -10.12 -14.93 -15.84
N LYS A 199 -9.39 -14.77 -14.74
CA LYS A 199 -9.18 -15.82 -13.73
C LYS A 199 -10.41 -16.06 -12.84
N GLY A 200 -11.42 -15.17 -12.86
CA GLY A 200 -12.61 -15.25 -12.01
C GLY A 200 -12.37 -14.94 -10.52
N ILE A 201 -11.25 -14.31 -10.18
CA ILE A 201 -10.85 -13.96 -8.80
C ILE A 201 -10.78 -12.45 -8.55
N LEU A 202 -11.35 -11.64 -9.45
CA LEU A 202 -11.56 -10.20 -9.25
C LEU A 202 -12.83 -9.94 -8.44
N LYS A 203 -12.76 -9.00 -7.48
CA LYS A 203 -13.90 -8.48 -6.71
C LYS A 203 -13.79 -6.96 -6.55
#